data_332a37d1b54e9b64906c7a1368a79a03
#
_entry.id   332a37d1b54e9b64906c7a1368a79a03
#
_cell.length_a   1.000
_cell.length_b   1.000
_cell.length_c   1.000
_cell.angle_alpha   90.00
_cell.angle_beta   90.00
_cell.angle_gamma   90.00
#
_symmetry.space_group_name_H-M   'P 1'
#
loop_
_entity.id
_entity.type
_entity.pdbx_description
1 polymer ?
#
loop_
_entity_poly.entity_id
_entity_poly.type
_entity_poly.pdbx_seq_one_letter_code
_entity_poly.pdbx_strand_id
1 'polypeptide(L)'
;MKILVTGHKGFIGSHVYNYFKDAGDEVDGYDRPDDLGDFKTDKIYDVVIHLAANAAIREAIENPDLFWENNVEKSKPIFEYCRENNVRCLYASSASVYEWWINAYGITKKVNEVQAPPNSVGMRFFNVCLLYTSPGPRDRTRSRMP
;
A
#
# COMPACT_ATOMS: atom_id res chain seq x y z
N MET A 1 16.83 -5.30 10.66
CA MET A 1 15.79 -4.31 11.09
C MET A 1 14.55 -5.05 11.54
N LYS A 2 13.71 -4.39 12.36
CA LYS A 2 12.36 -4.87 12.68
C LYS A 2 11.36 -4.16 11.77
N ILE A 3 10.70 -4.90 10.91
CA ILE A 3 9.86 -4.37 9.83
C ILE A 3 8.44 -4.88 9.99
N LEU A 4 7.45 -3.99 9.94
CA LEU A 4 6.05 -4.38 9.79
C LEU A 4 5.60 -4.15 8.35
N VAL A 5 5.06 -5.18 7.70
CA VAL A 5 4.47 -5.08 6.36
C VAL A 5 2.97 -5.33 6.45
N THR A 6 2.15 -4.31 6.22
CA THR A 6 0.70 -4.51 6.09
C THR A 6 0.33 -4.82 4.65
N GLY A 7 -0.67 -5.66 4.44
CA GLY A 7 -1.00 -6.15 3.10
C GLY A 7 0.02 -7.16 2.55
N HIS A 8 0.73 -7.86 3.43
CA HIS A 8 1.83 -8.77 3.08
C HIS A 8 1.40 -10.01 2.29
N LYS A 9 0.11 -10.33 2.28
CA LYS A 9 -0.45 -11.43 1.45
C LYS A 9 -0.85 -10.96 0.05
N GLY A 10 -0.89 -9.63 -0.18
CA GLY A 10 -1.16 -9.05 -1.48
C GLY A 10 0.00 -9.20 -2.47
N PHE A 11 -0.25 -8.80 -3.72
CA PHE A 11 0.74 -8.96 -4.80
C PHE A 11 2.08 -8.24 -4.49
N ILE A 12 2.07 -6.94 -4.25
CA ILE A 12 3.29 -6.20 -3.92
C ILE A 12 3.82 -6.60 -2.54
N GLY A 13 2.91 -6.72 -1.56
CA GLY A 13 3.27 -7.00 -0.18
C GLY A 13 3.99 -8.32 0.02
N SER A 14 3.60 -9.37 -0.70
CA SER A 14 4.27 -10.67 -0.60
C SER A 14 5.72 -10.64 -1.10
N HIS A 15 5.98 -9.89 -2.17
CA HIS A 15 7.34 -9.70 -2.68
C HIS A 15 8.20 -8.90 -1.70
N VAL A 16 7.65 -7.83 -1.14
CA VAL A 16 8.34 -6.98 -0.16
C VAL A 16 8.64 -7.78 1.12
N TYR A 17 7.63 -8.49 1.64
CA TYR A 17 7.76 -9.32 2.83
C TYR A 17 8.86 -10.38 2.68
N ASN A 18 8.82 -11.14 1.59
CA ASN A 18 9.82 -12.18 1.33
C ASN A 18 11.22 -11.61 1.12
N TYR A 19 11.35 -10.49 0.39
CA TYR A 19 12.63 -9.84 0.15
C TYR A 19 13.37 -9.51 1.46
N PHE A 20 12.70 -8.85 2.40
CA PHE A 20 13.34 -8.51 3.68
C PHE A 20 13.56 -9.71 4.58
N LYS A 21 12.66 -10.69 4.55
CA LYS A 21 12.82 -11.94 5.29
C LYS A 21 14.04 -12.74 4.80
N ASP A 22 14.21 -12.84 3.48
CA ASP A 22 15.36 -13.53 2.86
C ASP A 22 16.68 -12.76 3.10
N ALA A 23 16.61 -11.44 3.28
CA ALA A 23 17.74 -10.61 3.68
C ALA A 23 18.13 -10.76 5.16
N GLY A 24 17.37 -11.53 5.95
CA GLY A 24 17.65 -11.78 7.37
C GLY A 24 17.08 -10.74 8.33
N ASP A 25 16.18 -9.89 7.87
CA ASP A 25 15.46 -8.94 8.74
C ASP A 25 14.37 -9.64 9.55
N GLU A 26 14.00 -9.08 10.71
CA GLU A 26 12.83 -9.48 11.49
C GLU A 26 11.59 -8.84 10.88
N VAL A 27 10.77 -9.63 10.19
CA VAL A 27 9.61 -9.11 9.44
C VAL A 27 8.32 -9.69 9.97
N ASP A 28 7.44 -8.82 10.46
CA ASP A 28 6.06 -9.17 10.79
C ASP A 28 5.12 -8.76 9.65
N GLY A 29 4.12 -9.59 9.40
CA GLY A 29 3.08 -9.32 8.41
C GLY A 29 1.74 -9.07 9.10
N TYR A 30 0.97 -8.07 8.63
CA TYR A 30 -0.39 -7.81 9.08
C TYR A 30 -1.33 -7.73 7.88
N ASP A 31 -2.31 -8.63 7.85
CA ASP A 31 -3.25 -8.77 6.72
C ASP A 31 -4.46 -9.62 7.14
N ARG A 32 -5.48 -9.66 6.31
CA ARG A 32 -6.65 -10.52 6.54
C ARG A 32 -6.25 -11.94 6.97
N PRO A 33 -6.94 -12.54 7.96
CA PRO A 33 -8.26 -12.15 8.49
C PRO A 33 -8.24 -11.01 9.53
N ASP A 34 -7.06 -10.55 9.99
CA ASP A 34 -6.97 -9.47 10.96
C ASP A 34 -7.45 -8.15 10.35
N ASP A 35 -8.28 -7.42 11.08
CA ASP A 35 -8.78 -6.11 10.64
C ASP A 35 -7.75 -5.02 10.95
N LEU A 36 -7.36 -4.28 9.93
CA LEU A 36 -6.38 -3.21 10.07
C LEU A 36 -6.85 -2.08 11.01
N GLY A 37 -8.17 -1.89 11.11
CA GLY A 37 -8.78 -0.94 12.04
C GLY A 37 -8.56 -1.30 13.51
N ASP A 38 -8.33 -2.57 13.81
CA ASP A 38 -8.06 -3.08 15.16
C ASP A 38 -6.56 -3.20 15.47
N PHE A 39 -5.70 -2.69 14.59
CA PHE A 39 -4.25 -2.81 14.78
C PHE A 39 -3.79 -2.24 16.11
N LYS A 40 -3.15 -3.08 16.90
CA LYS A 40 -2.49 -2.72 18.17
C LYS A 40 -1.24 -3.58 18.34
N THR A 41 -0.19 -2.99 18.86
CA THR A 41 1.05 -3.71 19.14
C THR A 41 1.86 -2.99 20.20
N ASP A 42 2.51 -3.77 21.07
CA ASP A 42 3.52 -3.26 22.02
C ASP A 42 4.94 -3.34 21.42
N LYS A 43 5.08 -3.96 20.23
CA LYS A 43 6.37 -4.02 19.53
C LYS A 43 6.70 -2.66 18.93
N ILE A 44 7.97 -2.27 19.02
CA ILE A 44 8.50 -1.11 18.29
C ILE A 44 9.23 -1.61 17.05
N TYR A 45 8.79 -1.11 15.90
CA TYR A 45 9.39 -1.38 14.60
C TYR A 45 10.35 -0.25 14.21
N ASP A 46 11.37 -0.58 13.44
CA ASP A 46 12.27 0.41 12.82
C ASP A 46 11.58 1.08 11.63
N VAL A 47 10.76 0.32 10.89
CA VAL A 47 10.00 0.80 9.75
C VAL A 47 8.68 0.06 9.59
N VAL A 48 7.66 0.79 9.18
CA VAL A 48 6.37 0.24 8.72
C VAL A 48 6.25 0.42 7.22
N ILE A 49 5.95 -0.66 6.50
CA ILE A 49 5.63 -0.63 5.07
C ILE A 49 4.15 -0.91 4.91
N HIS A 50 3.37 0.15 4.73
CA HIS A 50 1.91 0.09 4.69
C HIS A 50 1.41 -0.04 3.24
N LEU A 51 1.07 -1.28 2.85
CA LEU A 51 0.58 -1.61 1.51
C LEU A 51 -0.88 -2.08 1.49
N ALA A 52 -1.47 -2.34 2.66
CA ALA A 52 -2.86 -2.78 2.77
C ALA A 52 -3.82 -1.70 2.26
N ALA A 53 -4.57 -2.01 1.22
CA ALA A 53 -5.60 -1.14 0.66
C ALA A 53 -6.45 -1.90 -0.38
N ASN A 54 -7.66 -1.42 -0.63
CA ASN A 54 -8.40 -1.76 -1.84
C ASN A 54 -7.89 -0.91 -3.00
N ALA A 55 -7.58 -1.54 -4.15
CA ALA A 55 -6.93 -0.87 -5.29
C ALA A 55 -7.69 -0.99 -6.63
N ALA A 56 -8.83 -1.69 -6.67
CA ALA A 56 -9.62 -1.91 -7.88
C ALA A 56 -10.45 -0.67 -8.23
N ILE A 57 -10.01 0.15 -9.19
CA ILE A 57 -10.67 1.42 -9.56
C ILE A 57 -12.15 1.22 -9.95
N ARG A 58 -12.49 0.14 -10.66
CA ARG A 58 -13.89 -0.13 -11.04
C ARG A 58 -14.77 -0.37 -9.82
N GLU A 59 -14.30 -1.16 -8.88
CA GLU A 59 -15.00 -1.42 -7.62
C GLU A 59 -15.14 -0.15 -6.78
N ALA A 60 -14.18 0.77 -6.84
CA ALA A 60 -14.25 2.05 -6.14
C ALA A 60 -15.38 2.96 -6.64
N ILE A 61 -15.81 2.81 -7.89
CA ILE A 61 -16.96 3.55 -8.45
C ILE A 61 -18.26 2.97 -7.91
N GLU A 62 -18.36 1.65 -7.81
CA GLU A 62 -19.55 0.94 -7.36
C GLU A 62 -19.72 0.97 -5.84
N ASN A 63 -18.62 0.92 -5.10
CA ASN A 63 -18.59 0.83 -3.64
C ASN A 63 -17.64 1.86 -3.00
N PRO A 64 -17.89 3.18 -3.13
CA PRO A 64 -16.99 4.21 -2.64
C PRO A 64 -16.79 4.18 -1.13
N ASP A 65 -17.83 3.85 -0.35
CA ASP A 65 -17.79 3.79 1.10
C ASP A 65 -16.85 2.67 1.60
N LEU A 66 -16.84 1.53 0.92
CA LEU A 66 -15.92 0.42 1.20
C LEU A 66 -14.45 0.86 1.04
N PHE A 67 -14.18 1.66 0.01
CA PHE A 67 -12.84 2.20 -0.22
C PHE A 67 -12.46 3.24 0.82
N TRP A 68 -13.39 4.08 1.23
CA TRP A 68 -13.16 5.02 2.31
C TRP A 68 -12.83 4.29 3.62
N GLU A 69 -13.67 3.36 4.01
CA GLU A 69 -13.47 2.57 5.23
C GLU A 69 -12.11 1.86 5.23
N ASN A 70 -11.82 1.06 4.19
CA ASN A 70 -10.60 0.25 4.19
C ASN A 70 -9.32 1.06 3.95
N ASN A 71 -9.36 2.09 3.10
CA ASN A 71 -8.15 2.83 2.74
C ASN A 71 -7.88 4.04 3.63
N VAL A 72 -8.92 4.64 4.22
CA VAL A 72 -8.77 5.83 5.06
C VAL A 72 -8.92 5.49 6.53
N GLU A 73 -10.12 5.00 6.92
CA GLU A 73 -10.41 4.80 8.34
C GLU A 73 -9.49 3.70 8.95
N LYS A 74 -9.36 2.57 8.28
CA LYS A 74 -8.52 1.46 8.76
C LYS A 74 -7.02 1.70 8.61
N SER A 75 -6.60 2.73 7.88
CA SER A 75 -5.19 3.14 7.84
C SER A 75 -4.79 4.04 9.02
N LYS A 76 -5.77 4.67 9.69
CA LYS A 76 -5.50 5.58 10.81
C LYS A 76 -4.69 4.95 11.95
N PRO A 77 -5.03 3.74 12.47
CA PRO A 77 -4.26 3.12 13.56
C PRO A 77 -2.78 2.92 13.20
N ILE A 78 -2.47 2.58 11.96
CA ILE A 78 -1.10 2.43 11.48
C ILE A 78 -0.37 3.78 11.47
N PHE A 79 -1.02 4.83 10.96
CA PHE A 79 -0.43 6.17 10.91
C PHE A 79 -0.28 6.78 12.31
N GLU A 80 -1.23 6.54 13.21
CA GLU A 80 -1.18 6.95 14.61
C GLU A 80 -0.04 6.24 15.34
N TYR A 81 0.07 4.92 15.21
CA TYR A 81 1.19 4.16 15.74
C TYR A 81 2.54 4.71 15.29
N CYS A 82 2.69 4.98 13.98
CA CYS A 82 3.93 5.54 13.45
C CYS A 82 4.24 6.94 13.98
N ARG A 83 3.20 7.76 14.19
CA ARG A 83 3.33 9.12 14.72
C ARG A 83 3.73 9.11 16.19
N GLU A 84 3.05 8.31 17.01
CA GLU A 84 3.27 8.24 18.45
C GLU A 84 4.64 7.67 18.80
N ASN A 85 5.11 6.69 18.03
CA ASN A 85 6.40 6.03 18.27
C ASN A 85 7.54 6.59 17.41
N ASN A 86 7.29 7.65 16.62
CA ASN A 86 8.24 8.23 15.66
C ASN A 86 8.85 7.19 14.68
N VAL A 87 8.08 6.17 14.32
CA VAL A 87 8.48 5.11 13.41
C VAL A 87 8.38 5.60 11.96
N ARG A 88 9.39 5.30 11.14
CA ARG A 88 9.37 5.61 9.71
C ARG A 88 8.27 4.83 9.01
N CYS A 89 7.42 5.52 8.26
CA CYS A 89 6.33 4.93 7.50
C CYS A 89 6.56 5.08 5.99
N LEU A 90 6.67 3.96 5.29
CA LEU A 90 6.61 3.92 3.82
C LEU A 90 5.21 3.44 3.45
N TYR A 91 4.45 4.21 2.69
CA TYR A 91 3.08 3.82 2.37
C TYR A 91 2.77 3.89 0.87
N ALA A 92 1.88 3.01 0.43
CA ALA A 92 1.42 2.97 -0.95
C ALA A 92 0.43 4.10 -1.24
N SER A 93 0.89 5.13 -1.95
CA SER A 93 0.05 6.06 -2.68
C SER A 93 -0.13 5.59 -4.14
N SER A 94 -0.65 6.40 -5.00
CA SER A 94 -0.98 6.06 -6.39
C SER A 94 -0.80 7.25 -7.31
N ALA A 95 -0.50 6.97 -8.60
CA ALA A 95 -0.59 7.98 -9.65
C ALA A 95 -2.00 8.59 -9.79
N SER A 96 -3.04 7.88 -9.32
CA SER A 96 -4.41 8.39 -9.30
C SER A 96 -4.59 9.66 -8.46
N VAL A 97 -3.63 10.01 -7.60
CA VAL A 97 -3.68 11.28 -6.84
C VAL A 97 -3.45 12.52 -7.68
N TYR A 98 -2.93 12.40 -8.90
CA TYR A 98 -2.79 13.54 -9.82
C TYR A 98 -4.15 14.03 -10.33
N GLU A 99 -5.12 13.11 -10.43
CA GLU A 99 -6.52 13.38 -10.81
C GLU A 99 -7.46 12.76 -9.76
N TRP A 100 -7.18 13.05 -8.49
CA TRP A 100 -7.82 12.43 -7.33
C TRP A 100 -9.35 12.55 -7.30
N TRP A 101 -9.90 13.58 -7.97
CA TRP A 101 -11.34 13.86 -8.01
C TRP A 101 -12.14 12.94 -8.93
N ILE A 102 -11.49 12.13 -9.77
CA ILE A 102 -12.19 11.28 -10.76
C ILE A 102 -12.89 10.08 -10.12
N ASN A 103 -12.32 9.51 -9.05
CA ASN A 103 -12.87 8.32 -8.41
C ASN A 103 -12.50 8.22 -6.92
N ALA A 104 -13.28 7.42 -6.19
CA ALA A 104 -13.10 7.24 -4.76
C ALA A 104 -11.70 6.68 -4.39
N TYR A 105 -11.10 5.81 -5.21
CA TYR A 105 -9.75 5.32 -4.97
C TYR A 105 -8.71 6.46 -4.95
N GLY A 106 -8.74 7.34 -5.96
CA GLY A 106 -7.87 8.53 -6.01
C GLY A 106 -8.05 9.43 -4.79
N ILE A 107 -9.32 9.68 -4.40
CA ILE A 107 -9.66 10.46 -3.21
C ILE A 107 -9.03 9.83 -1.96
N THR A 108 -9.23 8.52 -1.73
CA THR A 108 -8.70 7.85 -0.53
C THR A 108 -7.17 7.89 -0.46
N LYS A 109 -6.48 7.74 -1.59
CA LYS A 109 -5.02 7.85 -1.64
C LYS A 109 -4.55 9.29 -1.39
N LYS A 110 -5.27 10.29 -1.88
CA LYS A 110 -4.98 11.69 -1.60
C LYS A 110 -5.15 12.04 -0.12
N VAL A 111 -6.21 11.52 0.51
CA VAL A 111 -6.44 11.69 1.95
C VAL A 111 -5.31 11.06 2.75
N ASN A 112 -4.84 9.86 2.37
CA ASN A 112 -3.70 9.21 3.02
C ASN A 112 -2.42 10.05 2.93
N GLU A 113 -2.16 10.74 1.80
CA GLU A 113 -1.02 11.66 1.71
C GLU A 113 -1.13 12.85 2.67
N VAL A 114 -2.36 13.32 2.94
CA VAL A 114 -2.59 14.44 3.86
C VAL A 114 -2.47 14.02 5.32
N GLN A 115 -2.95 12.82 5.67
CA GLN A 115 -2.96 12.33 7.06
C GLN A 115 -1.70 11.55 7.46
N ALA A 116 -0.79 11.28 6.52
CA ALA A 116 0.43 10.53 6.78
C ALA A 116 1.30 11.17 7.88
N PRO A 117 1.99 10.36 8.70
CA PRO A 117 2.84 10.89 9.77
C PRO A 117 4.04 11.68 9.20
N PRO A 118 4.61 12.62 9.98
CA PRO A 118 5.72 13.47 9.51
C PRO A 118 6.94 12.66 9.00
N ASN A 119 7.27 11.56 9.69
CA ASN A 119 8.37 10.67 9.28
C ASN A 119 7.89 9.60 8.28
N SER A 120 7.36 10.05 7.14
CA SER A 120 6.81 9.14 6.14
C SER A 120 7.22 9.46 4.71
N VAL A 121 7.11 8.44 3.84
CA VAL A 121 7.29 8.57 2.40
C VAL A 121 6.11 7.89 1.69
N GLY A 122 5.34 8.67 0.94
CA GLY A 122 4.29 8.17 0.07
C GLY A 122 4.84 7.77 -1.29
N MET A 123 4.70 6.51 -1.65
CA MET A 123 5.13 5.98 -2.93
C MET A 123 3.95 5.98 -3.91
N ARG A 124 3.95 6.88 -4.89
CA ARG A 124 2.90 6.96 -5.92
C ARG A 124 3.14 5.90 -6.99
N PHE A 125 2.62 4.71 -6.75
CA PHE A 125 2.69 3.63 -7.73
C PHE A 125 1.88 3.96 -8.98
N PHE A 126 2.47 3.70 -10.13
CA PHE A 126 1.78 3.54 -11.40
C PHE A 126 1.33 2.08 -11.55
N ASN A 127 1.09 1.62 -12.77
CA ASN A 127 0.74 0.23 -12.99
C ASN A 127 1.93 -0.68 -12.64
N VAL A 128 1.73 -1.52 -11.64
CA VAL A 128 2.71 -2.52 -11.25
C VAL A 128 2.36 -3.82 -11.96
N CYS A 129 3.13 -4.16 -12.98
CA CYS A 129 2.96 -5.35 -13.80
C CYS A 129 4.11 -6.32 -13.59
N LEU A 130 3.82 -7.62 -13.52
CA LEU A 130 4.85 -8.63 -13.67
C LEU A 130 5.28 -8.71 -15.14
N LEU A 131 6.58 -8.90 -15.37
CA LEU A 131 7.17 -9.04 -16.71
C LEU A 131 6.50 -10.13 -17.58
N TYR A 132 5.81 -11.09 -16.94
CA TYR A 132 5.24 -12.27 -17.58
C TYR A 132 3.71 -12.30 -17.63
N THR A 133 3.00 -11.36 -16.99
CA THR A 133 1.53 -11.41 -16.90
C THR A 133 0.81 -10.37 -17.75
N SER A 134 1.50 -9.32 -18.18
CA SER A 134 0.92 -8.31 -19.07
C SER A 134 2.04 -7.71 -19.93
N PRO A 135 2.15 -8.06 -21.21
CA PRO A 135 3.11 -7.40 -22.10
C PRO A 135 2.81 -5.90 -22.13
N GLY A 136 3.80 -5.09 -21.77
CA GLY A 136 3.69 -3.65 -21.80
C GLY A 136 3.44 -3.13 -23.22
N PRO A 137 2.97 -1.87 -23.39
CA PRO A 137 2.74 -1.28 -24.71
C PRO A 137 3.96 -1.36 -25.64
N ARG A 138 5.18 -1.36 -25.08
CA ARG A 138 6.44 -1.49 -25.84
C ARG A 138 6.70 -2.91 -26.32
N ASP A 139 6.21 -3.92 -25.63
CA ASP A 139 6.42 -5.32 -26.00
C ASP A 139 5.48 -5.74 -27.15
N ARG A 140 4.32 -5.08 -27.28
CA ARG A 140 3.40 -5.28 -28.39
C ARG A 140 3.94 -4.76 -29.74
N THR A 141 4.82 -3.76 -29.70
CA THR A 141 5.41 -3.20 -30.92
C THR A 141 6.58 -4.02 -31.45
N ARG A 142 7.29 -4.78 -30.60
CA ARG A 142 8.39 -5.66 -31.02
C ARG A 142 7.93 -6.95 -31.72
N SER A 143 6.68 -7.40 -31.46
CA SER A 143 6.13 -8.61 -32.09
C SER A 143 5.60 -8.38 -33.52
N ARG A 144 5.69 -7.18 -34.07
CA ARG A 144 5.17 -6.81 -35.39
C ARG A 144 6.25 -6.37 -36.38
N MET A 145 7.51 -6.67 -36.14
CA MET A 145 8.56 -6.53 -37.15
C MET A 145 8.75 -7.88 -37.85
N PRO A 146 8.67 -7.90 -39.19
CA PRO A 146 8.88 -9.11 -40.00
C PRO A 146 10.31 -9.64 -39.90
#